data_78a77ab0af062d0d4c755e9916d81ce6
#
_entry.id   78a77ab0af062d0d4c755e9916d81ce6
#
_cell.length_a   1.000
_cell.length_b   1.000
_cell.length_c   1.000
_cell.angle_alpha   90.00
_cell.angle_beta   90.00
_cell.angle_gamma   90.00
#
_symmetry.space_group_name_H-M   'P 1'
#
loop_
_entity.id
_entity.type
_entity.pdbx_description
1 polymer ?
#
loop_
_entity_poly.entity_id
_entity_poly.type
_entity_poly.pdbx_seq_one_letter_code
_entity_poly.pdbx_strand_id
1 'polypeptide(L)' 'MAMDKTVQRDIMRLVVRGSLELLLHENADMIDLFEEAKRPDLIATLNTFESSFMWLKKQLEAAEKESA' A
#
# COMPACT_ATOMS: atom_id res chain seq x y z
N MET A 1 -22.14 -10.28 19.55
CA MET A 1 -22.10 -11.36 18.56
C MET A 1 -20.74 -11.37 17.87
N ALA A 2 -20.06 -12.48 17.91
CA ALA A 2 -18.74 -12.59 17.28
C ALA A 2 -18.89 -12.64 15.75
N MET A 3 -18.09 -11.86 15.05
CA MET A 3 -18.05 -11.86 13.59
C MET A 3 -17.39 -13.16 13.12
N ASP A 4 -17.89 -13.74 12.03
CA ASP A 4 -17.26 -14.90 11.39
C ASP A 4 -15.83 -14.54 10.99
N LYS A 5 -14.89 -15.46 11.15
CA LYS A 5 -13.48 -15.27 10.78
C LYS A 5 -13.31 -14.93 9.30
N THR A 6 -14.13 -15.51 8.43
CA THR A 6 -14.11 -15.21 7.00
C THR A 6 -14.50 -13.75 6.75
N VAL A 7 -15.53 -13.26 7.41
CA VAL A 7 -15.99 -11.86 7.28
C VAL A 7 -14.91 -10.91 7.82
N GLN A 8 -14.32 -11.22 8.97
CA GLN A 8 -13.23 -10.43 9.54
C GLN A 8 -12.05 -10.32 8.58
N ARG A 9 -11.67 -11.45 7.97
CA ARG A 9 -10.56 -11.50 7.00
C ARG A 9 -10.86 -10.64 5.77
N ASP A 10 -12.08 -10.70 5.26
CA ASP A 10 -12.49 -9.90 4.10
C ASP A 10 -12.46 -8.41 4.41
N ILE A 11 -12.93 -8.02 5.59
CA ILE A 11 -12.87 -6.63 6.03
C ILE A 11 -11.42 -6.16 6.16
N MET A 12 -10.55 -6.99 6.76
CA MET A 12 -9.12 -6.67 6.88
C MET A 12 -8.46 -6.48 5.52
N ARG A 13 -8.77 -7.32 4.55
CA ARG A 13 -8.24 -7.20 3.18
C ARG A 13 -8.62 -5.87 2.55
N LEU A 14 -9.88 -5.46 2.70
CA LEU A 14 -10.36 -4.19 2.18
C LEU A 14 -9.66 -3.00 2.84
N VAL A 15 -9.50 -3.05 4.16
CA VAL A 15 -8.83 -2.00 4.92
C VAL A 15 -7.36 -1.89 4.51
N VAL A 16 -6.65 -3.01 4.44
CA VAL A 16 -5.23 -3.05 4.06
C VAL A 16 -5.06 -2.55 2.62
N ARG A 17 -5.92 -2.98 1.71
CA ARG A 17 -5.88 -2.54 0.32
C ARG A 17 -6.07 -1.03 0.18
N GLY A 18 -7.07 -0.48 0.88
CA GLY A 18 -7.31 0.96 0.89
C GLY A 18 -6.15 1.73 1.50
N SER A 19 -5.56 1.19 2.58
CA SER A 19 -4.39 1.79 3.22
C SER A 19 -3.17 1.81 2.30
N LEU A 20 -2.94 0.73 1.54
CA LEU A 20 -1.83 0.66 0.59
C LEU A 20 -2.01 1.68 -0.54
N GLU A 21 -3.21 1.83 -1.06
CA GLU A 21 -3.51 2.84 -2.09
C GLU A 21 -3.26 4.25 -1.58
N LEU A 22 -3.71 4.53 -0.35
CA LEU A 22 -3.47 5.83 0.29
C LEU A 22 -1.98 6.08 0.50
N LEU A 23 -1.24 5.08 0.99
CA LEU A 23 0.21 5.18 1.19
C LEU A 23 0.94 5.44 -0.12
N LEU A 24 0.56 4.78 -1.20
CA LEU A 24 1.15 5.02 -2.51
C LEU A 24 0.91 6.46 -2.98
N HIS A 25 -0.28 6.97 -2.76
CA HIS A 25 -0.64 8.34 -3.13
C HIS A 25 0.14 9.36 -2.31
N GLU A 26 0.20 9.18 -0.99
CA GLU A 26 0.95 10.05 -0.10
C GLU A 26 2.46 9.99 -0.39
N ASN A 27 2.96 8.81 -0.74
CA ASN A 27 4.36 8.63 -1.11
C ASN A 27 4.72 9.45 -2.35
N ALA A 28 3.85 9.47 -3.35
CA ALA A 28 4.04 10.27 -4.56
C ALA A 28 4.07 11.77 -4.22
N ASP A 29 3.17 12.22 -3.36
CA ASP A 29 3.14 13.62 -2.91
C ASP A 29 4.42 14.01 -2.17
N MET A 30 4.93 13.12 -1.32
CA MET A 30 6.18 13.34 -0.60
C MET A 30 7.38 13.42 -1.55
N ILE A 31 7.39 12.58 -2.59
CA ILE A 31 8.45 12.65 -3.62
C ILE A 31 8.47 14.03 -4.27
N ASP A 32 7.31 14.55 -4.64
CA ASP A 32 7.21 15.89 -5.25
C ASP A 32 7.75 16.97 -4.31
N LEU A 33 7.42 16.90 -3.02
CA LEU A 33 7.92 17.85 -2.02
C LEU A 33 9.44 17.80 -1.88
N PHE A 34 10.01 16.60 -1.86
CA PHE A 34 11.46 16.43 -1.71
C PHE A 34 12.22 16.73 -3.00
N GLU A 35 11.58 16.65 -4.15
CA GLU A 35 12.17 17.15 -5.40
C GLU A 35 12.34 18.66 -5.35
N GLU A 36 11.33 19.38 -4.86
CA GLU A 36 11.44 20.84 -4.65
C GLU A 36 12.52 21.19 -3.64
N ALA A 37 12.64 20.38 -2.58
CA ALA A 37 13.64 20.59 -1.54
C ALA A 37 15.05 20.14 -1.96
N LYS A 38 15.20 19.53 -3.13
CA LYS A 38 16.47 18.99 -3.66
C LYS A 38 17.12 17.98 -2.72
N ARG A 39 16.33 17.00 -2.27
CA ARG A 39 16.78 15.95 -1.37
C ARG A 39 16.70 14.57 -2.06
N PRO A 40 17.66 14.27 -2.97
CA PRO A 40 17.63 13.00 -3.72
C PRO A 40 17.78 11.75 -2.84
N ASP A 41 18.41 11.86 -1.68
CA ASP A 41 18.54 10.79 -0.71
C ASP A 41 17.18 10.32 -0.20
N LEU A 42 16.29 11.27 0.11
CA LEU A 42 14.94 10.98 0.58
C LEU A 42 14.05 10.44 -0.55
N ILE A 43 14.21 10.98 -1.75
CA ILE A 43 13.49 10.51 -2.94
C ILE A 43 13.83 9.04 -3.22
N ALA A 44 15.10 8.66 -3.14
CA ALA A 44 15.53 7.29 -3.35
C ALA A 44 14.86 6.33 -2.36
N THR A 45 14.78 6.72 -1.09
CA THR A 45 14.10 5.94 -0.05
C THR A 45 12.60 5.79 -0.35
N LEU A 46 11.95 6.87 -0.75
CA LEU A 46 10.53 6.86 -1.09
C LEU A 46 10.23 6.00 -2.32
N ASN A 47 11.12 6.01 -3.31
CA ASN A 47 11.00 5.13 -4.48
C ASN A 47 11.08 3.65 -4.08
N THR A 48 11.92 3.32 -3.11
CA THR A 48 12.01 1.96 -2.56
C THR A 48 10.70 1.57 -1.87
N PHE A 49 10.12 2.47 -1.09
CA PHE A 49 8.82 2.23 -0.44
C PHE A 49 7.72 2.03 -1.48
N GLU A 50 7.69 2.84 -2.52
CA GLU A 50 6.71 2.70 -3.60
C GLU A 50 6.77 1.32 -4.23
N SER A 51 7.96 0.85 -4.57
CA SER A 51 8.15 -0.49 -5.14
C SER A 51 7.66 -1.58 -4.21
N SER A 52 7.95 -1.47 -2.91
CA SER A 52 7.51 -2.42 -1.90
C SER A 52 5.98 -2.44 -1.75
N PHE A 53 5.35 -1.27 -1.73
CA PHE A 53 3.90 -1.16 -1.61
C PHE A 53 3.19 -1.71 -2.85
N MET A 54 3.71 -1.45 -4.04
CA MET A 54 3.17 -2.00 -5.28
C MET A 54 3.27 -3.53 -5.31
N TRP A 55 4.38 -4.07 -4.83
CA TRP A 55 4.56 -5.51 -4.72
C TRP A 55 3.55 -6.12 -3.76
N LEU A 56 3.37 -5.50 -2.58
CA LEU A 56 2.37 -5.94 -1.59
C LEU A 56 0.96 -5.91 -2.16
N LYS A 57 0.62 -4.87 -2.91
CA LYS A 57 -0.69 -4.75 -3.55
C LYS A 57 -0.93 -5.89 -4.52
N LYS A 58 0.07 -6.25 -5.32
CA LYS A 58 -0.02 -7.39 -6.24
C LYS A 58 -0.22 -8.71 -5.50
N GLN A 59 0.49 -8.89 -4.36
CA GLN A 59 0.34 -10.10 -3.55
C GLN A 59 -1.06 -10.21 -2.95
N LEU A 60 -1.62 -9.10 -2.50
CA LEU A 60 -3.00 -9.07 -1.99
C LEU A 60 -4.01 -9.43 -3.08
N GLU A 61 -3.85 -8.87 -4.27
CA GLU A 61 -4.74 -9.16 -5.40
C GLU A 61 -4.66 -10.64 -5.79
N ALA A 62 -3.46 -11.21 -5.81
CA ALA A 62 -3.26 -12.63 -6.08
C ALA A 62 -3.93 -13.49 -5.02
N ALA A 63 -3.79 -13.14 -3.75
CA ALA A 63 -4.42 -13.87 -2.65
C ALA A 63 -5.95 -13.81 -2.73
N GLU A 64 -6.51 -12.67 -3.11
CA GLU A 64 -7.95 -12.51 -3.31
C GLU A 64 -8.46 -13.43 -4.42
N LYS A 65 -7.72 -13.54 -5.53
CA LYS A 65 -8.08 -14.43 -6.64
C LYS A 65 -8.03 -15.90 -6.23
N GLU A 66 -7.05 -16.28 -5.42
CA GLU A 66 -6.92 -17.66 -4.94
C GLU A 66 -8.05 -18.02 -3.98
N SER A 67 -8.59 -17.05 -3.26
CA SER A 67 -9.66 -17.25 -2.29
C SER A 67 -11.05 -17.29 -2.92
N ALA A 68 -11.18 -16.85 -4.14
CA ALA A 68 -12.47 -16.75 -4.82
C ALA A 68 -13.05 -18.10 -5.25
#